data_46a190758f1a8ea2f5aab503742bf898
#
_entry.id   46a190758f1a8ea2f5aab503742bf898
#
_cell.length_a   1.000
_cell.length_b   1.000
_cell.length_c   1.000
_cell.angle_alpha   90.00
_cell.angle_beta   90.00
_cell.angle_gamma   90.00
#
_symmetry.space_group_name_H-M   'P 1'
#
loop_
_entity.id
_entity.type
_entity.pdbx_description
1 polymer ?
#
loop_
_entity_poly.entity_id
_entity_poly.type
_entity_poly.pdbx_seq_one_letter_code
_entity_poly.pdbx_strand_id
1 'polypeptide(L)'
;MFALLHAAGAVESFVEEKLSAVGLSLPKLAALDRLVTAGDSMPLGQLAERLACVKSNVTQLVDRLEADGLVTRAPDPNDRRSRLAVITELGKSLYEQGSSIQKDAEQQLFSQLSPEDGSRLADIFAKLESARGATRR
;
A
#
# COMPACT_ATOMS: atom_id res chain seq x y z
N MET A 1 -20.43 10.41 8.18
CA MET A 1 -18.97 10.56 8.37
C MET A 1 -18.39 9.44 9.24
N PHE A 2 -18.79 9.34 10.50
CA PHE A 2 -18.25 8.31 11.42
C PHE A 2 -18.53 6.88 10.97
N ALA A 3 -19.69 6.59 10.38
CA ALA A 3 -20.02 5.27 9.87
C ALA A 3 -19.03 4.83 8.75
N LEU A 4 -18.68 5.75 7.85
CA LEU A 4 -17.70 5.48 6.79
C LEU A 4 -16.32 5.18 7.37
N LEU A 5 -15.86 6.01 8.31
CA LEU A 5 -14.56 5.83 8.95
C LEU A 5 -14.51 4.54 9.79
N HIS A 6 -15.59 4.21 10.46
CA HIS A 6 -15.70 2.97 11.23
C HIS A 6 -15.66 1.75 10.31
N ALA A 7 -16.40 1.76 9.20
CA ALA A 7 -16.39 0.67 8.23
C ALA A 7 -15.01 0.50 7.59
N ALA A 8 -14.36 1.61 7.20
CA ALA A 8 -13.01 1.58 6.65
C ALA A 8 -12.00 1.00 7.65
N GLY A 9 -12.09 1.39 8.92
CA GLY A 9 -11.24 0.85 9.98
C GLY A 9 -11.44 -0.65 10.21
N ALA A 10 -12.67 -1.13 10.14
CA ALA A 10 -12.99 -2.55 10.28
C ALA A 10 -12.39 -3.36 9.11
N VAL A 11 -12.49 -2.86 7.88
CA VAL A 11 -11.89 -3.49 6.69
C VAL A 11 -10.37 -3.52 6.83
N GLU A 12 -9.77 -2.39 7.19
CA GLU A 12 -8.33 -2.29 7.41
C GLU A 12 -7.84 -3.29 8.45
N SER A 13 -8.50 -3.36 9.60
CA SER A 13 -8.14 -4.30 10.68
C SER A 13 -8.25 -5.75 10.25
N PHE A 14 -9.25 -6.08 9.47
CA PHE A 14 -9.44 -7.45 8.95
C PHE A 14 -8.26 -7.86 8.05
N VAL A 15 -7.85 -6.99 7.14
CA VAL A 15 -6.71 -7.24 6.23
C VAL A 15 -5.39 -7.27 7.00
N GLU A 16 -5.20 -6.32 7.93
CA GLU A 16 -4.00 -6.24 8.79
C GLU A 16 -3.79 -7.51 9.61
N GLU A 17 -4.85 -8.06 10.19
CA GLU A 17 -4.76 -9.30 10.95
C GLU A 17 -4.24 -10.45 10.10
N LYS A 18 -4.72 -10.56 8.86
CA LYS A 18 -4.28 -11.62 7.95
C LYS A 18 -2.85 -11.41 7.45
N LEU A 19 -2.45 -10.18 7.16
CA LEU A 19 -1.09 -9.84 6.74
C LEU A 19 -0.07 -10.06 7.85
N SER A 20 -0.46 -9.85 9.11
CA SER A 20 0.43 -10.04 10.26
C SER A 20 0.96 -11.47 10.37
N ALA A 21 0.22 -12.46 9.87
CA ALA A 21 0.64 -13.86 9.86
C ALA A 21 1.93 -14.10 9.07
N VAL A 22 2.23 -13.24 8.08
CA VAL A 22 3.46 -13.30 7.28
C VAL A 22 4.42 -12.15 7.59
N GLY A 23 4.19 -11.42 8.68
CA GLY A 23 5.06 -10.30 9.09
C GLY A 23 4.86 -9.03 8.27
N LEU A 24 3.76 -8.90 7.55
CA LEU A 24 3.42 -7.72 6.77
C LEU A 24 2.36 -6.85 7.44
N SER A 25 2.24 -5.63 6.94
CA SER A 25 1.18 -4.68 7.22
C SER A 25 0.72 -4.07 5.90
N LEU A 26 -0.43 -3.40 5.89
CA LEU A 26 -0.89 -2.68 4.69
C LEU A 26 0.12 -1.64 4.20
N PRO A 27 0.72 -0.79 5.06
CA PRO A 27 1.75 0.12 4.60
C PRO A 27 2.98 -0.56 3.97
N LYS A 28 3.45 -1.66 4.57
CA LYS A 28 4.56 -2.43 4.01
C LYS A 28 4.20 -3.03 2.65
N LEU A 29 3.02 -3.63 2.54
CA LEU A 29 2.55 -4.20 1.28
C LEU A 29 2.39 -3.11 0.21
N ALA A 30 1.83 -1.96 0.56
CA ALA A 30 1.69 -0.83 -0.36
C ALA A 30 3.04 -0.34 -0.88
N ALA A 31 4.05 -0.25 -0.02
CA ALA A 31 5.40 0.13 -0.42
C ALA A 31 6.02 -0.88 -1.39
N LEU A 32 5.91 -2.17 -1.07
CA LEU A 32 6.42 -3.24 -1.95
C LEU A 32 5.70 -3.23 -3.30
N ASP A 33 4.39 -3.01 -3.31
CA ASP A 33 3.60 -2.89 -4.53
C ASP A 33 4.10 -1.75 -5.44
N ARG A 34 4.39 -0.60 -4.86
CA ARG A 34 4.91 0.54 -5.62
C ARG A 34 6.27 0.24 -6.23
N LEU A 35 7.13 -0.44 -5.49
CA LEU A 35 8.45 -0.83 -5.98
C LEU A 35 8.36 -1.84 -7.13
N VAL A 36 7.54 -2.87 -7.00
CA VAL A 36 7.32 -3.86 -8.04
C VAL A 36 6.76 -3.21 -9.32
N THR A 37 5.76 -2.35 -9.16
CA THR A 37 5.12 -1.65 -10.28
C THR A 37 6.09 -0.70 -11.00
N ALA A 38 7.06 -0.13 -10.27
CA ALA A 38 8.04 0.79 -10.83
C ALA A 38 9.27 0.11 -11.45
N GLY A 39 9.31 -1.23 -11.50
CA GLY A 39 10.44 -1.98 -12.01
C GLY A 39 11.52 -2.24 -10.95
N ASP A 40 11.09 -2.52 -9.74
CA ASP A 40 11.86 -2.98 -8.57
C ASP A 40 12.61 -1.90 -7.80
N SER A 41 12.63 -0.66 -8.27
CA SER A 41 13.27 0.44 -7.53
C SER A 41 12.58 1.77 -7.77
N MET A 42 12.76 2.68 -6.83
CA MET A 42 12.18 4.02 -6.90
C MET A 42 12.94 4.97 -5.97
N PRO A 43 13.15 6.24 -6.36
CA PRO A 43 13.66 7.24 -5.42
C PRO A 43 12.78 7.36 -4.18
N LEU A 44 13.39 7.49 -3.01
CA LEU A 44 12.65 7.57 -1.73
C LEU A 44 11.62 8.71 -1.72
N GLY A 45 11.94 9.85 -2.33
CA GLY A 45 11.02 10.97 -2.45
C GLY A 45 9.76 10.63 -3.26
N GLN A 46 9.90 9.91 -4.36
CA GLN A 46 8.76 9.43 -5.16
C GLN A 46 7.93 8.40 -4.40
N LEU A 47 8.59 7.50 -3.68
CA LEU A 47 7.89 6.52 -2.86
C LEU A 47 7.04 7.23 -1.80
N ALA A 48 7.58 8.26 -1.15
CA ALA A 48 6.84 9.08 -0.18
C ALA A 48 5.60 9.72 -0.80
N GLU A 49 5.72 10.29 -2.00
CA GLU A 49 4.59 10.89 -2.71
C GLU A 49 3.50 9.87 -3.04
N ARG A 50 3.90 8.70 -3.51
CA ARG A 50 2.97 7.64 -3.90
C ARG A 50 2.29 6.97 -2.71
N LEU A 51 2.89 7.03 -1.53
CA LEU A 51 2.33 6.50 -0.29
C LEU A 51 1.61 7.55 0.55
N ALA A 52 1.43 8.77 0.05
CA ALA A 52 0.79 9.86 0.78
C ALA A 52 -0.64 9.57 1.23
N CYS A 53 -1.32 8.59 0.61
CA CYS A 53 -2.64 8.12 1.03
C CYS A 53 -2.58 7.11 2.18
N VAL A 54 -1.42 6.59 2.53
CA VAL A 54 -1.20 5.65 3.63
C VAL A 54 -0.69 6.42 4.84
N LYS A 55 -1.34 6.26 5.99
CA LYS A 55 -0.96 6.94 7.23
C LYS A 55 0.32 6.31 7.81
N SER A 56 1.47 6.63 7.26
CA SER A 56 2.74 6.19 7.84
C SER A 56 3.86 7.17 7.52
N ASN A 57 4.82 7.25 8.42
CA ASN A 57 6.08 7.94 8.16
C ASN A 57 6.91 7.06 7.22
N VAL A 58 7.12 7.53 5.99
CA VAL A 58 7.79 6.75 4.95
C VAL A 58 9.23 6.42 5.33
N THR A 59 9.94 7.33 5.99
CA THR A 59 11.30 7.07 6.47
C THR A 59 11.35 5.89 7.43
N GLN A 60 10.48 5.88 8.44
CA GLN A 60 10.36 4.75 9.39
C GLN A 60 9.91 3.47 8.70
N LEU A 61 8.99 3.58 7.74
CA LEU A 61 8.51 2.44 6.98
C LEU A 61 9.64 1.79 6.19
N VAL A 62 10.45 2.58 5.50
CA VAL A 62 11.61 2.07 4.74
C VAL A 62 12.67 1.49 5.69
N ASP A 63 12.90 2.11 6.84
CA ASP A 63 13.80 1.57 7.85
C ASP A 63 13.37 0.18 8.32
N ARG A 64 12.08 -0.02 8.55
CA ARG A 64 11.53 -1.32 8.94
C ARG A 64 11.62 -2.35 7.81
N LEU A 65 11.32 -1.95 6.58
CA LEU A 65 11.45 -2.82 5.41
C LEU A 65 12.90 -3.25 5.19
N GLU A 66 13.85 -2.34 5.41
CA GLU A 66 15.28 -2.65 5.33
C GLU A 66 15.71 -3.59 6.46
N ALA A 67 15.27 -3.34 7.69
CA ALA A 67 15.52 -4.21 8.82
C ALA A 67 14.99 -5.63 8.63
N ASP A 68 13.83 -5.76 7.95
CA ASP A 68 13.22 -7.04 7.61
C ASP A 68 13.87 -7.72 6.38
N GLY A 69 14.83 -7.06 5.73
CA GLY A 69 15.50 -7.58 4.55
C GLY A 69 14.67 -7.53 3.27
N LEU A 70 13.59 -6.76 3.25
CA LEU A 70 12.67 -6.69 2.11
C LEU A 70 13.06 -5.62 1.09
N VAL A 71 13.81 -4.62 1.53
CA VAL A 71 14.27 -3.48 0.74
C VAL A 71 15.70 -3.18 1.11
N THR A 72 16.48 -2.68 0.14
CA THR A 72 17.79 -2.07 0.39
C THR A 72 17.78 -0.64 -0.12
N ARG A 73 18.68 0.19 0.41
CA ARG A 73 18.93 1.53 -0.11
C ARG A 73 20.15 1.50 -1.03
N ALA A 74 20.07 2.23 -2.14
CA ALA A 74 21.15 2.36 -3.10
C ALA A 74 21.31 3.81 -3.53
N PRO A 75 22.53 4.22 -3.98
CA PRO A 75 22.69 5.53 -4.59
C PRO A 75 21.85 5.65 -5.86
N ASP A 76 21.28 6.84 -6.08
CA ASP A 76 20.57 7.14 -7.33
C ASP A 76 21.61 7.56 -8.39
N PRO A 77 21.76 6.81 -9.51
CA PRO A 77 22.71 7.15 -10.54
C PRO A 77 22.41 8.48 -11.28
N ASN A 78 21.17 8.96 -11.17
CA ASN A 78 20.70 10.18 -11.83
C ASN A 78 20.73 11.42 -10.93
N ASP A 79 20.84 11.24 -9.61
CA ASP A 79 20.84 12.34 -8.65
C ASP A 79 21.64 11.96 -7.40
N ARG A 80 22.77 12.63 -7.19
CA ARG A 80 23.67 12.40 -6.04
C ARG A 80 23.02 12.70 -4.69
N ARG A 81 21.96 13.51 -4.67
CA ARG A 81 21.22 13.87 -3.45
C ARG A 81 20.13 12.88 -3.09
N SER A 82 19.81 11.98 -4.01
CA SER A 82 18.73 11.02 -3.87
C SER A 82 19.25 9.63 -3.56
N ARG A 83 18.43 8.86 -2.85
CA ARG A 83 18.64 7.43 -2.62
C ARG A 83 17.47 6.66 -3.21
N LEU A 84 17.76 5.48 -3.72
CA LEU A 84 16.74 4.55 -4.21
C LEU A 84 16.35 3.57 -3.11
N ALA A 85 15.07 3.25 -3.05
CA ALA A 85 14.60 2.03 -2.41
C ALA A 85 14.57 0.93 -3.47
N VAL A 86 15.20 -0.20 -3.19
CA VAL A 86 15.29 -1.34 -4.11
C VAL A 86 14.70 -2.56 -3.41
N ILE A 87 13.72 -3.20 -4.04
CA ILE A 87 13.12 -4.41 -3.50
C ILE A 87 14.11 -5.58 -3.60
N THR A 88 14.18 -6.43 -2.57
CA THR A 88 15.00 -7.64 -2.57
C THR A 88 14.20 -8.82 -3.11
N GLU A 89 14.86 -9.95 -3.38
CA GLU A 89 14.17 -11.19 -3.76
C GLU A 89 13.23 -11.66 -2.66
N LEU A 90 13.63 -11.52 -1.39
CA LEU A 90 12.77 -11.79 -0.26
C LEU A 90 11.55 -10.85 -0.26
N GLY A 91 11.77 -9.57 -0.56
CA GLY A 91 10.69 -8.58 -0.68
C GLY A 91 9.69 -8.94 -1.76
N LYS A 92 10.15 -9.40 -2.92
CA LYS A 92 9.28 -9.86 -4.02
C LYS A 92 8.46 -11.08 -3.62
N SER A 93 9.09 -12.05 -2.98
CA SER A 93 8.40 -13.26 -2.50
C SER A 93 7.32 -12.90 -1.48
N LEU A 94 7.63 -12.03 -0.55
CA LEU A 94 6.68 -11.60 0.47
C LEU A 94 5.55 -10.73 -0.11
N TYR A 95 5.87 -9.91 -1.11
CA TYR A 95 4.87 -9.17 -1.87
C TYR A 95 3.84 -10.10 -2.54
N GLU A 96 4.29 -11.18 -3.17
CA GLU A 96 3.40 -12.15 -3.79
C GLU A 96 2.48 -12.81 -2.77
N GLN A 97 3.03 -13.21 -1.63
CA GLN A 97 2.26 -13.79 -0.53
C GLN A 97 1.24 -12.77 0.02
N GLY A 98 1.67 -11.55 0.27
CA GLY A 98 0.82 -10.48 0.78
C GLY A 98 -0.29 -10.10 -0.17
N SER A 99 0.01 -10.04 -1.47
CA SER A 99 -1.00 -9.76 -2.51
C SER A 99 -2.06 -10.84 -2.59
N SER A 100 -1.66 -12.10 -2.46
CA SER A 100 -2.59 -13.23 -2.42
C SER A 100 -3.50 -13.17 -1.18
N ILE A 101 -2.93 -12.87 -0.02
CA ILE A 101 -3.68 -12.69 1.24
C ILE A 101 -4.67 -11.54 1.10
N GLN A 102 -4.25 -10.41 0.52
CA GLN A 102 -5.13 -9.26 0.30
C GLN A 102 -6.30 -9.61 -0.61
N LYS A 103 -6.05 -10.30 -1.72
CA LYS A 103 -7.10 -10.72 -2.64
C LYS A 103 -8.11 -11.64 -1.97
N ASP A 104 -7.65 -12.61 -1.20
CA ASP A 104 -8.51 -13.53 -0.48
C ASP A 104 -9.36 -12.80 0.57
N ALA A 105 -8.76 -11.86 1.28
CA ALA A 105 -9.47 -11.01 2.24
C ALA A 105 -10.54 -10.16 1.56
N GLU A 106 -10.21 -9.55 0.43
CA GLU A 106 -11.18 -8.78 -0.37
C GLU A 106 -12.34 -9.64 -0.84
N GLN A 107 -12.07 -10.85 -1.33
CA GLN A 107 -13.13 -11.78 -1.73
C GLN A 107 -14.04 -12.13 -0.57
N GLN A 108 -13.51 -12.38 0.61
CA GLN A 108 -14.31 -12.66 1.80
C GLN A 108 -15.18 -11.49 2.20
N LEU A 109 -14.63 -10.27 2.19
CA LEU A 109 -15.36 -9.05 2.57
C LEU A 109 -16.45 -8.71 1.55
N PHE A 110 -16.14 -8.80 0.25
CA PHE A 110 -17.03 -8.37 -0.81
C PHE A 110 -17.97 -9.48 -1.31
N SER A 111 -17.82 -10.72 -0.83
CA SER A 111 -18.75 -11.81 -1.15
C SER A 111 -20.18 -11.53 -0.67
N GLN A 112 -20.34 -10.65 0.31
CA GLN A 112 -21.64 -10.19 0.82
C GLN A 112 -22.30 -9.16 -0.09
N LEU A 113 -21.56 -8.59 -1.04
CA LEU A 113 -22.06 -7.55 -1.94
C LEU A 113 -22.48 -8.15 -3.29
N SER A 114 -23.58 -7.64 -3.84
CA SER A 114 -23.92 -7.94 -5.22
C SER A 114 -22.95 -7.26 -6.20
N PRO A 115 -22.84 -7.69 -7.47
CA PRO A 115 -22.04 -6.99 -8.47
C PRO A 115 -22.43 -5.52 -8.63
N GLU A 116 -23.73 -5.19 -8.48
CA GLU A 116 -24.21 -3.81 -8.54
C GLU A 116 -23.73 -3.00 -7.35
N ASP A 117 -23.75 -3.57 -6.13
CA ASP A 117 -23.22 -2.91 -4.93
C ASP A 117 -21.74 -2.61 -5.05
N GLY A 118 -20.96 -3.55 -5.56
CA GLY A 118 -19.54 -3.37 -5.80
C GLY A 118 -19.26 -2.24 -6.79
N SER A 119 -20.01 -2.17 -7.87
CA SER A 119 -19.91 -1.12 -8.88
C SER A 119 -20.27 0.26 -8.29
N ARG A 120 -21.35 0.34 -7.53
CA ARG A 120 -21.78 1.57 -6.84
C ARG A 120 -20.72 2.05 -5.84
N LEU A 121 -20.12 1.13 -5.11
CA LEU A 121 -19.08 1.45 -4.14
C LEU A 121 -17.84 2.04 -4.84
N ALA A 122 -17.41 1.45 -5.95
CA ALA A 122 -16.31 1.96 -6.75
C ALA A 122 -16.59 3.37 -7.28
N ASP A 123 -17.80 3.62 -7.76
CA ASP A 123 -18.22 4.95 -8.24
C ASP A 123 -18.22 5.98 -7.10
N ILE A 124 -18.68 5.60 -5.92
CA ILE A 124 -18.69 6.48 -4.74
C ILE A 124 -17.26 6.85 -4.34
N PHE A 125 -16.35 5.90 -4.31
CA PHE A 125 -14.95 6.15 -4.00
C PHE A 125 -14.30 7.10 -5.01
N ALA A 126 -14.54 6.89 -6.31
CA ALA A 126 -14.04 7.77 -7.34
C ALA A 126 -14.53 9.22 -7.17
N LYS A 127 -15.79 9.41 -6.80
CA LYS A 127 -16.35 10.74 -6.52
C LYS A 127 -15.70 11.40 -5.31
N LEU A 128 -15.46 10.65 -4.23
CA LEU A 128 -14.81 11.17 -3.02
C LEU A 128 -13.35 11.57 -3.30
N GLU A 129 -12.63 10.80 -4.08
CA GLU A 129 -11.26 11.11 -4.48
C GLU A 129 -11.19 12.36 -5.35
N SER A 130 -12.11 12.50 -6.31
CA SER A 130 -12.21 13.68 -7.17
C SER A 130 -12.52 14.94 -6.37
N ALA A 131 -13.41 14.87 -5.40
CA ALA A 131 -13.76 15.98 -4.51
C ALA A 131 -12.54 16.45 -3.71
N ARG A 132 -11.73 15.51 -3.21
CA ARG A 132 -10.48 15.82 -2.49
C ARG A 132 -9.47 16.50 -3.39
N GLY A 133 -9.35 16.07 -4.65
CA GLY A 133 -8.44 16.66 -5.63
C GLY A 133 -8.82 18.11 -5.97
N ALA A 134 -10.12 18.41 -6.06
CA ALA A 134 -10.61 19.75 -6.34
C ALA A 134 -10.33 20.76 -5.20
N THR A 135 -10.29 20.28 -3.95
CA THR A 135 -10.06 21.14 -2.77
C THR A 135 -8.57 21.52 -2.62
N ARG A 136 -7.67 20.81 -3.29
CA ARG A 136 -6.21 21.12 -3.25
C ARG A 136 -5.76 22.11 -4.32
N ARG A 137 -6.65 22.56 -5.16
CA ARG A 137 -6.41 23.59 -6.16
C ARG A 137 -6.97 24.93 -5.68
#